data_c4e939ea276666cf822544de4a5796eb
#
_entry.id   c4e939ea276666cf822544de4a5796eb
#
_cell.length_a   1.000
_cell.length_b   1.000
_cell.length_c   1.000
_cell.angle_alpha   90.00
_cell.angle_beta   90.00
_cell.angle_gamma   90.00
#
_symmetry.space_group_name_H-M   'P 1'
#
loop_
_entity.id
_entity.type
_entity.pdbx_description
1 polymer ?
#
loop_
_entity_poly.entity_id
_entity_poly.type
_entity_poly.pdbx_seq_one_letter_code
_entity_poly.pdbx_strand_id
1 'polypeptide(L)'
;TSSGWELVTFGTEIQFTAGTNAISAGNLITGGTSGATASVVAVLIRTGSWGSSAVGTLIITVLSGTWQSGEAIKVSGTSCATSSSLATAITRLPGGRVECINANFTGSTATKKVYGADGVNLAFEFDGTNYIPIRTGMTTDTPSHVIEHRNYLILSFLGSVQLSGIGNPYAWTAVLGASEISTGSEVTGFLTQSGNGTGAALAIFTKDQTFI
;
A
#
# COMPACT_ATOMS: atom_id res chain seq x y z
N THR A 1 -17.49 0.25 -27.00
CA THR A 1 -16.96 1.58 -26.67
C THR A 1 -17.41 1.95 -25.26
N SER A 2 -16.49 1.94 -24.32
CA SER A 2 -16.78 2.32 -22.94
C SER A 2 -17.26 3.76 -22.89
N SER A 3 -18.24 4.04 -22.08
CA SER A 3 -18.82 5.38 -21.86
C SER A 3 -17.90 6.34 -21.08
N GLY A 4 -16.65 6.02 -20.91
CA GLY A 4 -15.63 6.88 -20.34
C GLY A 4 -15.48 6.85 -18.82
N TRP A 5 -16.49 6.46 -18.06
CA TRP A 5 -16.43 6.37 -16.60
C TRP A 5 -16.82 4.96 -16.14
N GLU A 6 -15.93 4.32 -15.38
CA GLU A 6 -16.21 3.04 -14.72
C GLU A 6 -16.14 3.20 -13.20
N LEU A 7 -17.05 2.53 -12.50
CA LEU A 7 -16.99 2.45 -11.05
C LEU A 7 -15.87 1.49 -10.65
N VAL A 8 -14.89 1.99 -9.92
CA VAL A 8 -13.84 1.14 -9.33
C VAL A 8 -14.44 0.37 -8.17
N THR A 9 -14.47 -0.95 -8.27
CA THR A 9 -14.88 -1.83 -7.18
C THR A 9 -13.70 -2.07 -6.27
N PHE A 10 -13.80 -1.66 -5.01
CA PHE A 10 -12.82 -1.99 -4.00
C PHE A 10 -12.97 -3.44 -3.56
N GLY A 11 -11.84 -4.10 -3.32
CA GLY A 11 -11.81 -5.47 -2.82
C GLY A 11 -12.06 -5.56 -1.31
N THR A 12 -11.63 -6.66 -0.76
CA THR A 12 -11.64 -6.93 0.67
C THR A 12 -10.21 -7.15 1.12
N GLU A 13 -9.85 -6.69 2.30
CA GLU A 13 -8.53 -6.95 2.88
C GLU A 13 -8.62 -7.88 4.08
N ILE A 14 -7.58 -8.68 4.28
CA ILE A 14 -7.35 -9.48 5.49
C ILE A 14 -5.89 -9.32 5.90
N GLN A 15 -5.65 -8.93 7.15
CA GLN A 15 -4.29 -8.87 7.68
C GLN A 15 -3.84 -10.25 8.13
N PHE A 16 -2.55 -10.54 7.98
CA PHE A 16 -1.97 -11.81 8.38
C PHE A 16 -0.64 -11.63 9.11
N THR A 17 -0.31 -12.64 9.91
CA THR A 17 0.95 -12.80 10.64
C THR A 17 1.44 -14.22 10.47
N ALA A 18 2.64 -14.50 11.01
CA ALA A 18 3.24 -15.85 11.04
C ALA A 18 3.26 -16.53 9.66
N GLY A 19 3.52 -15.75 8.60
CA GLY A 19 3.60 -16.28 7.25
C GLY A 19 4.83 -17.18 7.06
N THR A 20 4.60 -18.46 6.77
CA THR A 20 5.65 -19.48 6.61
C THR A 20 5.74 -19.98 5.17
N ASN A 21 4.60 -20.22 4.53
CA ASN A 21 4.54 -20.64 3.13
C ASN A 21 4.02 -19.52 2.26
N ALA A 22 4.62 -19.33 1.09
CA ALA A 22 4.27 -18.22 0.22
C ALA A 22 2.81 -18.30 -0.26
N ILE A 23 2.11 -17.17 -0.13
CA ILE A 23 0.84 -16.91 -0.79
C ILE A 23 1.13 -15.96 -1.94
N SER A 24 0.54 -16.22 -3.10
CA SER A 24 0.72 -15.38 -4.30
C SER A 24 -0.62 -14.93 -4.87
N ALA A 25 -0.61 -13.84 -5.63
CA ALA A 25 -1.78 -13.42 -6.39
C ALA A 25 -2.28 -14.59 -7.28
N GLY A 26 -3.59 -14.74 -7.37
CA GLY A 26 -4.25 -15.85 -8.06
C GLY A 26 -4.44 -17.10 -7.21
N ASN A 27 -3.83 -17.24 -6.02
CA ASN A 27 -4.10 -18.38 -5.17
C ASN A 27 -5.55 -18.36 -4.65
N LEU A 28 -6.15 -19.56 -4.60
CA LEU A 28 -7.36 -19.80 -3.84
C LEU A 28 -6.96 -20.11 -2.38
N ILE A 29 -7.46 -19.31 -1.45
CA ILE A 29 -7.21 -19.49 -0.02
C ILE A 29 -8.47 -19.97 0.71
N THR A 30 -8.25 -20.72 1.79
CA THR A 30 -9.34 -21.24 2.64
C THR A 30 -9.03 -20.96 4.10
N GLY A 31 -10.02 -20.48 4.84
CA GLY A 31 -9.97 -20.32 6.29
C GLY A 31 -9.97 -21.67 7.00
N GLY A 32 -9.01 -21.87 7.90
CA GLY A 32 -8.79 -23.16 8.54
C GLY A 32 -9.90 -23.57 9.51
N THR A 33 -10.61 -22.62 10.07
CA THR A 33 -11.73 -22.82 11.01
C THR A 33 -13.07 -22.53 10.37
N SER A 34 -13.16 -21.40 9.68
CA SER A 34 -14.40 -20.94 9.07
C SER A 34 -14.80 -21.69 7.80
N GLY A 35 -13.83 -22.28 7.10
CA GLY A 35 -14.03 -22.81 5.75
C GLY A 35 -14.31 -21.75 4.69
N ALA A 36 -14.21 -20.47 5.04
CA ALA A 36 -14.37 -19.36 4.08
C ALA A 36 -13.36 -19.48 2.95
N THR A 37 -13.74 -19.09 1.75
CA THR A 37 -12.86 -19.14 0.57
C THR A 37 -12.73 -17.76 -0.08
N ALA A 38 -11.55 -17.48 -0.62
CA ALA A 38 -11.31 -16.26 -1.36
C ALA A 38 -10.20 -16.45 -2.41
N SER A 39 -10.22 -15.63 -3.45
CA SER A 39 -9.11 -15.51 -4.40
C SER A 39 -8.22 -14.34 -4.00
N VAL A 40 -6.91 -14.56 -4.00
CA VAL A 40 -5.92 -13.52 -3.67
C VAL A 40 -5.70 -12.62 -4.88
N VAL A 41 -5.90 -11.33 -4.71
CA VAL A 41 -5.66 -10.30 -5.72
C VAL A 41 -4.24 -9.77 -5.60
N ALA A 42 -3.81 -9.44 -4.38
CA ALA A 42 -2.46 -8.94 -4.11
C ALA A 42 -1.99 -9.38 -2.72
N VAL A 43 -0.67 -9.47 -2.58
CA VAL A 43 0.00 -9.80 -1.31
C VAL A 43 0.97 -8.67 -0.98
N LEU A 44 0.76 -8.04 0.16
CA LEU A 44 1.53 -6.91 0.64
C LEU A 44 2.31 -7.33 1.90
N ILE A 45 3.60 -7.56 1.77
CA ILE A 45 4.46 -7.87 2.91
C ILE A 45 4.89 -6.57 3.56
N ARG A 46 4.56 -6.38 4.83
CA ARG A 46 4.94 -5.23 5.63
C ARG A 46 6.24 -5.46 6.40
N THR A 47 6.43 -6.65 6.94
CA THR A 47 7.66 -7.05 7.65
C THR A 47 7.90 -8.55 7.50
N GLY A 48 9.14 -8.98 7.71
CA GLY A 48 9.53 -10.37 7.59
C GLY A 48 9.55 -10.86 6.14
N SER A 49 9.60 -12.15 5.99
CA SER A 49 9.60 -12.84 4.68
C SER A 49 8.91 -14.19 4.77
N TRP A 50 8.40 -14.68 3.65
CA TRP A 50 7.94 -16.05 3.56
C TRP A 50 9.07 -17.03 3.92
N GLY A 51 8.73 -18.11 4.60
CA GLY A 51 9.70 -19.07 5.15
C GLY A 51 10.18 -18.74 6.57
N SER A 52 9.87 -17.55 7.09
CA SER A 52 10.22 -17.13 8.45
C SER A 52 8.96 -16.68 9.21
N SER A 53 8.60 -15.42 9.11
CA SER A 53 7.44 -14.87 9.82
C SER A 53 6.91 -13.64 9.07
N ALA A 54 6.50 -13.83 7.81
CA ALA A 54 5.92 -12.75 7.03
C ALA A 54 4.67 -12.19 7.73
N VAL A 55 4.59 -10.88 7.77
CA VAL A 55 3.46 -10.10 8.27
C VAL A 55 3.02 -9.13 7.19
N GLY A 56 1.72 -9.05 6.96
CA GLY A 56 1.24 -8.20 5.88
C GLY A 56 -0.27 -8.18 5.73
N THR A 57 -0.70 -7.85 4.53
CA THR A 57 -2.11 -7.78 4.14
C THR A 57 -2.32 -8.53 2.82
N LEU A 58 -3.37 -9.31 2.74
CA LEU A 58 -3.87 -9.88 1.50
C LEU A 58 -5.04 -9.00 1.02
N ILE A 59 -5.02 -8.62 -0.23
CA ILE A 59 -6.19 -8.10 -0.92
C ILE A 59 -6.86 -9.28 -1.59
N ILE A 60 -8.13 -9.48 -1.31
CA ILE A 60 -8.86 -10.69 -1.69
C ILE A 60 -10.22 -10.35 -2.32
N THR A 61 -10.70 -11.27 -3.14
CA THR A 61 -12.10 -11.35 -3.53
C THR A 61 -12.73 -12.51 -2.78
N VAL A 62 -13.64 -12.24 -1.86
CA VAL A 62 -14.34 -13.27 -1.08
C VAL A 62 -15.27 -14.04 -2.02
N LEU A 63 -15.17 -15.36 -2.02
CA LEU A 63 -16.00 -16.27 -2.81
C LEU A 63 -17.11 -16.89 -1.97
N SER A 64 -16.82 -17.27 -0.73
CA SER A 64 -17.82 -17.82 0.20
C SER A 64 -17.40 -17.68 1.65
N GLY A 65 -18.38 -17.70 2.54
CA GLY A 65 -18.17 -17.74 3.98
C GLY A 65 -17.70 -16.41 4.60
N THR A 66 -17.45 -16.44 5.90
CA THR A 66 -16.99 -15.29 6.68
C THR A 66 -15.68 -15.66 7.37
N TRP A 67 -14.63 -14.93 7.06
CA TRP A 67 -13.30 -15.10 7.64
C TRP A 67 -13.27 -14.74 9.12
N GLN A 68 -12.49 -15.49 9.90
CA GLN A 68 -12.30 -15.26 11.33
C GLN A 68 -10.89 -14.75 11.62
N SER A 69 -10.75 -13.89 12.62
CA SER A 69 -9.43 -13.52 13.14
C SER A 69 -8.83 -14.71 13.92
N GLY A 70 -7.53 -14.92 13.78
CA GLY A 70 -6.80 -16.00 14.45
C GLY A 70 -6.85 -17.36 13.75
N GLU A 71 -7.55 -17.49 12.62
CA GLU A 71 -7.59 -18.75 11.89
C GLU A 71 -6.41 -18.91 10.92
N ALA A 72 -6.07 -20.17 10.62
CA ALA A 72 -5.07 -20.47 9.61
C ALA A 72 -5.57 -20.08 8.21
N ILE A 73 -4.73 -19.42 7.44
CA ILE A 73 -4.93 -19.18 6.01
C ILE A 73 -4.23 -20.29 5.26
N LYS A 74 -4.99 -21.07 4.50
CA LYS A 74 -4.49 -22.25 3.78
C LYS A 74 -4.53 -22.07 2.28
N VAL A 75 -3.51 -22.57 1.60
CA VAL A 75 -3.47 -22.74 0.13
C VAL A 75 -3.39 -24.23 -0.15
N SER A 76 -4.33 -24.77 -0.92
CA SER A 76 -4.39 -26.22 -1.23
C SER A 76 -4.25 -27.12 0.00
N GLY A 77 -4.88 -26.73 1.11
CA GLY A 77 -4.86 -27.48 2.38
C GLY A 77 -3.63 -27.21 3.27
N THR A 78 -2.57 -26.60 2.75
CA THR A 78 -1.36 -26.27 3.52
C THR A 78 -1.55 -24.95 4.25
N SER A 79 -1.26 -24.91 5.56
CA SER A 79 -1.25 -23.69 6.35
C SER A 79 -0.09 -22.77 5.92
N CYS A 80 -0.39 -21.54 5.55
CA CYS A 80 0.57 -20.58 5.04
C CYS A 80 0.81 -19.40 5.97
N ALA A 81 -0.23 -18.95 6.65
CA ALA A 81 -0.20 -17.80 7.57
C ALA A 81 -1.35 -17.93 8.57
N THR A 82 -1.41 -16.99 9.51
CA THR A 82 -2.54 -16.82 10.43
C THR A 82 -3.20 -15.47 10.16
N SER A 83 -4.52 -15.42 10.00
CA SER A 83 -5.26 -14.17 9.91
C SER A 83 -5.14 -13.40 11.23
N SER A 84 -4.84 -12.12 11.17
CA SER A 84 -4.78 -11.25 12.35
C SER A 84 -5.94 -10.26 12.42
N SER A 85 -6.84 -10.32 11.44
CA SER A 85 -8.07 -9.53 11.42
C SER A 85 -9.22 -10.32 10.79
N LEU A 86 -10.42 -9.82 10.92
CA LEU A 86 -11.53 -10.19 10.05
C LEU A 86 -11.25 -9.71 8.62
N ALA A 87 -11.89 -10.34 7.65
CA ALA A 87 -11.93 -9.79 6.30
C ALA A 87 -12.81 -8.53 6.29
N THR A 88 -12.25 -7.41 5.84
CA THR A 88 -12.91 -6.10 5.88
C THR A 88 -12.97 -5.52 4.48
N ALA A 89 -14.14 -5.06 4.07
CA ALA A 89 -14.29 -4.37 2.78
C ALA A 89 -13.42 -3.10 2.77
N ILE A 90 -12.70 -2.89 1.67
CA ILE A 90 -11.95 -1.66 1.45
C ILE A 90 -12.97 -0.57 1.11
N THR A 91 -12.93 0.52 1.85
CA THR A 91 -13.83 1.66 1.66
C THR A 91 -13.03 2.95 1.63
N ARG A 92 -13.59 3.98 1.01
CA ARG A 92 -13.06 5.35 1.06
C ARG A 92 -14.11 6.29 1.61
N LEU A 93 -13.69 7.17 2.49
CA LEU A 93 -14.51 8.29 2.96
C LEU A 93 -14.53 9.38 1.89
N PRO A 94 -15.64 10.09 1.73
CA PRO A 94 -15.71 11.26 0.86
C PRO A 94 -14.91 12.43 1.45
N GLY A 95 -14.49 13.35 0.61
CA GLY A 95 -13.69 14.52 0.98
C GLY A 95 -12.22 14.34 0.62
N GLY A 96 -11.45 15.36 0.89
CA GLY A 96 -10.05 15.42 0.52
C GLY A 96 -9.83 15.80 -0.94
N ARG A 97 -8.65 16.33 -1.20
CA ARG A 97 -8.16 16.61 -2.55
C ARG A 97 -7.22 15.48 -2.97
N VAL A 98 -7.63 14.68 -3.91
CA VAL A 98 -6.80 13.56 -4.39
C VAL A 98 -5.64 14.11 -5.22
N GLU A 99 -4.43 13.82 -4.79
CA GLU A 99 -3.20 13.97 -5.57
C GLU A 99 -2.76 12.60 -6.05
N CYS A 100 -2.32 12.52 -7.30
CA CYS A 100 -1.89 11.27 -7.91
C CYS A 100 -0.61 11.46 -8.69
N ILE A 101 0.21 10.41 -8.68
CA ILE A 101 1.40 10.27 -9.52
C ILE A 101 1.37 8.94 -10.26
N ASN A 102 2.06 8.88 -11.39
CA ASN A 102 2.36 7.63 -12.07
C ASN A 102 3.79 7.23 -11.73
N ALA A 103 3.98 6.10 -11.12
CA ALA A 103 5.31 5.59 -10.79
C ALA A 103 5.46 4.12 -11.15
N ASN A 104 6.73 3.70 -11.24
CA ASN A 104 7.10 2.34 -11.53
C ASN A 104 8.29 1.93 -10.66
N PHE A 105 8.01 1.25 -9.57
CA PHE A 105 9.03 0.80 -8.62
C PHE A 105 9.75 -0.49 -9.06
N THR A 106 9.28 -1.17 -10.11
CA THR A 106 9.87 -2.42 -10.60
C THR A 106 10.81 -2.24 -11.79
N GLY A 107 10.91 -1.02 -12.32
CA GLY A 107 11.75 -0.71 -13.48
C GLY A 107 11.17 -1.10 -14.85
N SER A 108 10.00 -1.77 -14.91
CA SER A 108 9.35 -2.14 -16.16
C SER A 108 8.22 -1.17 -16.51
N THR A 109 8.21 -0.63 -17.74
CA THR A 109 7.15 0.28 -18.19
C THR A 109 5.77 -0.35 -18.20
N ALA A 110 5.68 -1.68 -18.32
CA ALA A 110 4.43 -2.43 -18.25
C ALA A 110 3.79 -2.46 -16.85
N THR A 111 4.53 -2.05 -15.82
CA THR A 111 4.08 -2.07 -14.43
C THR A 111 3.90 -0.68 -13.84
N LYS A 112 3.69 0.34 -14.69
CA LYS A 112 3.29 1.67 -14.22
C LYS A 112 1.94 1.60 -13.53
N LYS A 113 1.87 2.21 -12.35
CA LYS A 113 0.67 2.29 -11.52
C LYS A 113 0.43 3.72 -11.08
N VAL A 114 -0.80 4.01 -10.71
CA VAL A 114 -1.17 5.26 -10.08
C VAL A 114 -1.01 5.11 -8.57
N TYR A 115 -0.32 6.04 -7.94
CA TYR A 115 -0.25 6.19 -6.50
C TYR A 115 -0.93 7.47 -6.10
N GLY A 116 -1.73 7.45 -5.03
CA GLY A 116 -2.49 8.64 -4.63
C GLY A 116 -2.62 8.79 -3.12
N ALA A 117 -2.87 10.06 -2.73
CA ALA A 117 -3.16 10.48 -1.36
C ALA A 117 -4.22 11.59 -1.37
N ASP A 118 -4.99 11.76 -0.29
CA ASP A 118 -6.06 12.76 -0.25
C ASP A 118 -6.26 13.45 1.11
N GLY A 119 -5.43 13.13 2.10
CA GLY A 119 -5.52 13.67 3.46
C GLY A 119 -6.65 13.12 4.33
N VAL A 120 -7.50 12.25 3.79
CA VAL A 120 -8.69 11.69 4.49
C VAL A 120 -8.64 10.18 4.57
N ASN A 121 -8.10 9.54 3.54
CA ASN A 121 -8.00 8.08 3.43
C ASN A 121 -6.54 7.64 3.45
N LEU A 122 -6.32 6.32 3.57
CA LEU A 122 -5.03 5.71 3.30
C LEU A 122 -4.53 6.11 1.90
N ALA A 123 -3.24 6.27 1.73
CA ALA A 123 -2.65 6.28 0.40
C ALA A 123 -3.01 5.00 -0.36
N PHE A 124 -2.96 5.05 -1.66
CA PHE A 124 -3.35 3.90 -2.47
C PHE A 124 -2.47 3.71 -3.71
N GLU A 125 -2.48 2.49 -4.18
CA GLU A 125 -2.01 2.10 -5.50
C GLU A 125 -3.21 1.66 -6.34
N PHE A 126 -3.22 2.02 -7.62
CA PHE A 126 -4.20 1.54 -8.59
C PHE A 126 -3.50 1.14 -9.89
N ASP A 127 -3.70 -0.10 -10.31
CA ASP A 127 -3.06 -0.68 -11.50
C ASP A 127 -3.94 -0.65 -12.77
N GLY A 128 -5.10 0.01 -12.69
CA GLY A 128 -6.13 0.03 -13.72
C GLY A 128 -7.28 -0.95 -13.45
N THR A 129 -7.12 -1.86 -12.51
CA THR A 129 -8.12 -2.87 -12.14
C THR A 129 -8.30 -2.96 -10.62
N ASN A 130 -7.20 -3.07 -9.90
CA ASN A 130 -7.17 -3.31 -8.46
C ASN A 130 -6.82 -2.05 -7.70
N TYR A 131 -7.61 -1.73 -6.67
CA TYR A 131 -7.33 -0.69 -5.70
C TYR A 131 -6.68 -1.31 -4.48
N ILE A 132 -5.49 -0.86 -4.14
CA ILE A 132 -4.68 -1.41 -3.06
C ILE A 132 -4.35 -0.30 -2.06
N PRO A 133 -4.90 -0.32 -0.84
CA PRO A 133 -4.56 0.65 0.19
C PRO A 133 -3.13 0.43 0.68
N ILE A 134 -2.39 1.52 0.86
CA ILE A 134 -1.03 1.51 1.40
C ILE A 134 -1.09 1.89 2.87
N ARG A 135 -0.57 1.01 3.73
CA ARG A 135 -0.50 1.21 5.18
C ARG A 135 0.92 1.53 5.58
N THR A 136 1.16 2.74 6.05
CA THR A 136 2.49 3.17 6.48
C THR A 136 2.79 2.78 7.93
N GLY A 137 1.75 2.57 8.73
CA GLY A 137 1.86 2.30 10.17
C GLY A 137 1.85 3.57 11.02
N MET A 138 1.64 4.74 10.42
CA MET A 138 1.39 5.97 11.15
C MET A 138 0.09 5.88 11.95
N THR A 139 0.05 6.51 13.12
CA THR A 139 -1.16 6.52 13.98
C THR A 139 -2.34 7.14 13.25
N THR A 140 -2.12 8.24 12.52
CA THR A 140 -3.08 8.83 11.59
C THR A 140 -2.55 8.61 10.18
N ASP A 141 -2.99 7.54 9.54
CA ASP A 141 -2.45 7.07 8.25
C ASP A 141 -3.23 7.66 7.07
N THR A 142 -3.32 8.99 7.04
CA THR A 142 -4.05 9.76 6.03
C THR A 142 -3.15 10.83 5.41
N PRO A 143 -2.22 10.43 4.52
CA PRO A 143 -1.29 11.37 3.91
C PRO A 143 -2.00 12.34 2.96
N SER A 144 -1.52 13.58 2.93
CA SER A 144 -2.10 14.66 2.10
C SER A 144 -1.46 14.77 0.72
N HIS A 145 -0.17 14.49 0.61
CA HIS A 145 0.59 14.63 -0.63
C HIS A 145 1.39 13.38 -0.94
N VAL A 146 1.62 13.13 -2.21
CA VAL A 146 2.35 11.96 -2.72
C VAL A 146 3.30 12.36 -3.83
N ILE A 147 4.51 11.82 -3.80
CA ILE A 147 5.47 11.95 -4.90
C ILE A 147 6.37 10.70 -4.97
N GLU A 148 6.92 10.45 -6.15
CA GLU A 148 8.05 9.51 -6.33
C GLU A 148 9.33 10.31 -6.51
N HIS A 149 10.36 9.92 -5.78
CA HIS A 149 11.70 10.46 -5.97
C HIS A 149 12.75 9.40 -5.66
N ARG A 150 13.69 9.20 -6.58
CA ARG A 150 14.78 8.23 -6.46
C ARG A 150 14.30 6.81 -6.07
N ASN A 151 13.20 6.40 -6.66
CA ASN A 151 12.59 5.09 -6.42
C ASN A 151 12.03 4.88 -4.99
N TYR A 152 11.76 5.98 -4.27
CA TYR A 152 10.99 5.99 -3.02
C TYR A 152 9.58 6.52 -3.29
N LEU A 153 8.59 5.88 -2.72
CA LEU A 153 7.28 6.51 -2.55
C LEU A 153 7.37 7.42 -1.32
N ILE A 154 7.02 8.69 -1.50
CA ILE A 154 7.11 9.71 -0.45
C ILE A 154 5.70 10.24 -0.18
N LEU A 155 5.34 10.24 1.09
CA LEU A 155 4.04 10.69 1.59
C LEU A 155 4.21 11.76 2.67
N SER A 156 3.30 12.74 2.72
CA SER A 156 3.31 13.76 3.79
C SER A 156 2.19 13.55 4.81
N PHE A 157 2.54 13.71 6.06
CA PHE A 157 1.64 13.63 7.23
C PHE A 157 1.83 14.88 8.08
N LEU A 158 1.09 15.97 7.76
CA LEU A 158 1.31 17.27 8.36
C LEU A 158 2.78 17.72 8.19
N GLY A 159 3.53 17.85 9.27
CA GLY A 159 4.95 18.23 9.29
C GLY A 159 5.93 17.06 9.24
N SER A 160 5.48 15.86 8.88
CA SER A 160 6.30 14.67 8.69
C SER A 160 6.25 14.22 7.23
N VAL A 161 7.39 13.95 6.65
CA VAL A 161 7.55 13.36 5.31
C VAL A 161 8.11 11.95 5.49
N GLN A 162 7.32 10.96 5.10
CA GLN A 162 7.68 9.55 5.20
C GLN A 162 8.14 9.03 3.85
N LEU A 163 9.26 8.33 3.83
CA LEU A 163 9.82 7.66 2.65
C LEU A 163 9.67 6.15 2.81
N SER A 164 9.17 5.48 1.79
CA SER A 164 9.12 4.01 1.75
C SER A 164 10.53 3.40 1.66
N GLY A 165 10.63 2.09 1.73
CA GLY A 165 11.83 1.39 1.27
C GLY A 165 12.07 1.62 -0.23
N ILE A 166 13.33 1.69 -0.65
CA ILE A 166 13.69 1.89 -2.06
C ILE A 166 13.10 0.78 -2.93
N GLY A 167 12.40 1.15 -3.99
CA GLY A 167 11.78 0.21 -4.92
C GLY A 167 10.58 -0.57 -4.34
N ASN A 168 10.15 -0.27 -3.12
CA ASN A 168 9.04 -0.97 -2.49
C ASN A 168 8.07 0.00 -1.80
N PRO A 169 6.95 0.37 -2.45
CA PRO A 169 5.99 1.33 -1.92
C PRO A 169 5.18 0.80 -0.71
N TYR A 170 5.39 -0.45 -0.31
CA TYR A 170 4.72 -1.06 0.85
C TYR A 170 5.63 -1.24 2.07
N ALA A 171 6.93 -0.95 1.94
CA ALA A 171 7.90 -1.08 3.02
C ALA A 171 8.03 0.25 3.78
N TRP A 172 7.48 0.31 5.00
CA TRP A 172 7.44 1.53 5.83
C TRP A 172 8.13 1.38 7.17
N THR A 173 8.96 0.36 7.33
CA THR A 173 9.78 0.17 8.54
C THR A 173 11.24 0.50 8.27
N ALA A 174 11.94 1.07 9.24
CA ALA A 174 13.35 1.43 9.11
C ALA A 174 14.25 0.26 8.72
N VAL A 175 13.93 -0.96 9.18
CA VAL A 175 14.64 -2.20 8.79
C VAL A 175 14.54 -2.48 7.29
N LEU A 176 13.47 -2.03 6.65
CA LEU A 176 13.25 -2.18 5.20
C LEU A 176 13.69 -0.93 4.41
N GLY A 177 14.40 0.00 5.05
CA GLY A 177 14.95 1.19 4.42
C GLY A 177 14.02 2.40 4.39
N ALA A 178 12.88 2.34 5.07
CA ALA A 178 12.01 3.50 5.25
C ALA A 178 12.68 4.54 6.16
N SER A 179 12.34 5.79 5.94
CA SER A 179 12.87 6.92 6.72
C SER A 179 11.87 8.05 6.84
N GLU A 180 12.14 8.97 7.76
CA GLU A 180 11.33 10.14 8.03
C GLU A 180 12.16 11.41 7.96
N ILE A 181 11.56 12.47 7.42
CA ILE A 181 12.07 13.83 7.43
C ILE A 181 11.03 14.69 8.16
N SER A 182 11.42 15.26 9.31
CA SER A 182 10.58 16.25 9.99
C SER A 182 10.84 17.63 9.40
N THR A 183 9.78 18.29 8.95
CA THR A 183 9.84 19.65 8.38
C THR A 183 9.48 20.72 9.40
N GLY A 184 8.97 20.34 10.57
CA GLY A 184 8.56 21.26 11.64
C GLY A 184 7.30 22.07 11.33
N SER A 185 6.83 22.07 10.08
CA SER A 185 5.64 22.77 9.60
C SER A 185 4.90 21.93 8.58
N GLU A 186 3.60 22.16 8.45
CA GLU A 186 2.74 21.36 7.54
C GLU A 186 3.22 21.48 6.09
N VAL A 187 3.39 20.32 5.47
CA VAL A 187 3.75 20.21 4.04
C VAL A 187 2.55 20.63 3.20
N THR A 188 2.80 21.47 2.23
CA THR A 188 1.80 22.02 1.29
C THR A 188 1.96 21.47 -0.13
N GLY A 189 3.03 20.75 -0.38
CA GLY A 189 3.26 20.08 -1.65
C GLY A 189 4.68 19.63 -1.86
N PHE A 190 4.86 18.86 -2.93
CA PHE A 190 6.15 18.37 -3.40
C PHE A 190 6.40 18.74 -4.84
N LEU A 191 7.66 18.87 -5.21
CA LEU A 191 8.08 19.01 -6.60
C LEU A 191 9.41 18.31 -6.82
N THR A 192 9.48 17.47 -7.83
CA THR A 192 10.76 16.91 -8.30
C THR A 192 11.29 17.75 -9.46
N GLN A 193 12.56 18.10 -9.39
CA GLN A 193 13.22 18.70 -10.54
C GLN A 193 13.32 17.66 -11.66
N SER A 194 12.84 18.02 -12.84
CA SER A 194 13.04 17.19 -14.03
C SER A 194 14.53 17.28 -14.44
N GLY A 195 15.20 16.14 -14.52
CA GLY A 195 16.60 16.07 -14.91
C GLY A 195 17.01 14.64 -15.25
N ASN A 196 17.99 14.52 -16.11
CA ASN A 196 18.61 13.24 -16.44
C ASN A 196 19.58 12.84 -15.33
N GLY A 197 19.17 11.95 -14.44
CA GLY A 197 20.12 11.23 -13.59
C GLY A 197 20.09 11.57 -12.11
N THR A 198 21.19 11.23 -11.45
CA THR A 198 21.38 11.19 -10.00
C THR A 198 21.32 12.55 -9.27
N GLY A 199 21.21 13.65 -10.01
CA GLY A 199 21.24 15.02 -9.48
C GLY A 199 19.86 15.70 -9.33
N ALA A 200 18.76 15.01 -9.65
CA ALA A 200 17.43 15.62 -9.47
C ALA A 200 17.18 15.92 -7.99
N ALA A 201 16.75 17.14 -7.70
CA ALA A 201 16.39 17.56 -6.35
C ALA A 201 14.90 17.32 -6.08
N LEU A 202 14.57 17.08 -4.81
CA LEU A 202 13.21 17.10 -4.30
C LEU A 202 13.00 18.41 -3.54
N ALA A 203 12.05 19.21 -3.96
CA ALA A 203 11.59 20.35 -3.18
C ALA A 203 10.38 19.94 -2.33
N ILE A 204 10.44 20.26 -1.05
CA ILE A 204 9.36 20.09 -0.08
C ILE A 204 8.88 21.49 0.33
N PHE A 205 7.66 21.81 -0.02
CA PHE A 205 7.03 23.07 0.35
C PHE A 205 6.26 22.90 1.65
N THR A 206 6.47 23.81 2.57
CA THR A 206 5.68 23.90 3.80
C THR A 206 5.00 25.24 3.91
N LYS A 207 4.19 25.45 4.94
CA LYS A 207 3.56 26.74 5.18
C LYS A 207 4.57 27.89 5.40
N ASP A 208 5.73 27.57 5.93
CA ASP A 208 6.68 28.57 6.39
C ASP A 208 7.97 28.63 5.57
N GLN A 209 8.35 27.54 4.90
CA GLN A 209 9.65 27.45 4.22
C GLN A 209 9.66 26.38 3.11
N THR A 210 10.73 26.38 2.35
CA THR A 210 11.00 25.38 1.30
C THR A 210 12.32 24.68 1.59
N PHE A 211 12.32 23.35 1.53
CA PHE A 211 13.53 22.52 1.59
C PHE A 211 13.86 22.01 0.19
N ILE A 212 15.16 21.93 -0.16
CA ILE A 212 15.67 21.40 -1.43
C ILE A 212 16.85 20.47 -1.15
#